data_990366f49d41b207261b37395cd5c6f2
#
_entry.id   990366f49d41b207261b37395cd5c6f2
#
_cell.length_a   1.000
_cell.length_b   1.000
_cell.length_c   1.000
_cell.angle_alpha   90.00
_cell.angle_beta   90.00
_cell.angle_gamma   90.00
#
_symmetry.space_group_name_H-M   'P 1'
#
loop_
_entity.id
_entity.type
_entity.pdbx_description
1 polymer ?
#
loop_
_entity_poly.entity_id
_entity_poly.type
_entity_poly.pdbx_seq_one_letter_code
_entity_poly.pdbx_strand_id
1 'polypeptide(L)'
;IKKGCTKYTAISQLANHLNINNDEIIAFGDGLNDIDMIKNCGIGVALSNALPLVKESANFITTYNHENDGVIEFLKEYLNIE
;
A
#
# COMPACT_ATOMS: atom_id res chain seq x y z
N ILE A 1 -17.04 0.24 -8.91
CA ILE A 1 -15.86 0.76 -9.63
C ILE A 1 -16.18 0.83 -11.11
N LYS A 2 -15.87 1.93 -11.73
CA LYS A 2 -16.06 2.08 -13.16
C LYS A 2 -15.14 1.14 -13.91
N LYS A 3 -15.60 0.72 -15.10
CA LYS A 3 -14.80 -0.12 -15.97
C LYS A 3 -13.46 0.59 -16.28
N GLY A 4 -12.38 -0.12 -16.10
CA GLY A 4 -11.05 0.42 -16.34
C GLY A 4 -10.40 1.10 -15.15
N CYS A 5 -11.14 1.25 -14.04
CA CYS A 5 -10.56 1.83 -12.82
C CYS A 5 -9.96 0.75 -11.93
N THR A 6 -8.83 1.07 -11.31
CA THR A 6 -8.19 0.21 -10.32
C THR A 6 -8.24 0.90 -8.96
N LYS A 7 -7.80 0.20 -7.93
CA LYS A 7 -7.66 0.83 -6.61
C LYS A 7 -6.73 2.03 -6.68
N TYR A 8 -5.66 1.92 -7.45
CA TYR A 8 -4.72 3.02 -7.61
C TYR A 8 -5.39 4.21 -8.30
N THR A 9 -6.18 3.97 -9.33
CA THR A 9 -6.87 5.04 -10.04
C THR A 9 -7.77 5.82 -9.09
N ALA A 10 -8.54 5.11 -8.26
CA ALA A 10 -9.43 5.75 -7.29
C ALA A 10 -8.65 6.57 -6.26
N ILE A 11 -7.57 6.02 -5.74
CA ILE A 11 -6.73 6.70 -4.76
C ILE A 11 -6.07 7.93 -5.37
N SER A 12 -5.60 7.81 -6.60
CA SER A 12 -4.93 8.90 -7.30
C SER A 12 -5.90 10.07 -7.54
N GLN A 13 -7.13 9.79 -7.92
CA GLN A 13 -8.14 10.82 -8.11
C GLN A 13 -8.47 11.53 -6.81
N LEU A 14 -8.62 10.77 -5.73
CA LEU A 14 -8.89 11.35 -4.41
C LEU A 14 -7.71 12.21 -3.94
N ALA A 15 -6.50 11.70 -4.09
CA ALA A 15 -5.30 12.41 -3.69
C ALA A 15 -5.17 13.74 -4.46
N ASN A 16 -5.44 13.71 -5.76
CA ASN A 16 -5.40 14.90 -6.58
C ASN A 16 -6.42 15.94 -6.09
N HIS A 17 -7.62 15.48 -5.75
CA HIS A 17 -8.67 16.34 -5.22
C HIS A 17 -8.26 16.99 -3.90
N LEU A 18 -7.50 16.28 -3.07
CA LEU A 18 -7.05 16.75 -1.76
C LEU A 18 -5.67 17.44 -1.81
N ASN A 19 -5.10 17.57 -2.99
CA ASN A 19 -3.76 18.14 -3.19
C ASN A 19 -2.66 17.35 -2.47
N ILE A 20 -2.80 16.02 -2.47
CA ILE A 20 -1.79 15.12 -1.91
C ILE A 20 -0.96 14.56 -3.06
N ASN A 21 0.35 14.67 -2.97
CA ASN A 21 1.24 14.12 -3.99
C ASN A 21 1.31 12.60 -3.89
N ASN A 22 1.51 11.95 -5.03
CA ASN A 22 1.59 10.50 -5.07
C ASN A 22 2.67 9.94 -4.12
N ASP A 23 3.80 10.59 -4.02
CA ASP A 23 4.90 10.15 -3.17
C ASP A 23 4.63 10.32 -1.66
N GLU A 24 3.50 10.94 -1.32
CA GLU A 24 3.04 11.05 0.06
C GLU A 24 2.10 9.93 0.47
N ILE A 25 1.81 8.98 -0.44
CA ILE A 25 0.85 7.91 -0.20
C ILE A 25 1.56 6.62 0.14
N ILE A 26 1.16 6.00 1.25
CA ILE A 26 1.63 4.67 1.63
C ILE A 26 0.45 3.71 1.44
N ALA A 27 0.65 2.67 0.65
CA ALA A 27 -0.39 1.70 0.36
C ALA A 27 -0.01 0.33 0.90
N PHE A 28 -0.96 -0.34 1.51
CA PHE A 28 -0.78 -1.69 2.06
C PHE A 28 -1.69 -2.66 1.31
N GLY A 29 -1.22 -3.88 1.10
CA GLY A 29 -2.04 -4.88 0.44
C GLY A 29 -1.48 -6.28 0.53
N ASP A 30 -2.30 -7.26 0.15
CA ASP A 30 -1.93 -8.67 0.21
C ASP A 30 -2.41 -9.49 -1.01
N GLY A 31 -3.33 -8.98 -1.80
CA GLY A 31 -3.91 -9.69 -2.92
C GLY A 31 -3.49 -9.17 -4.28
N LEU A 32 -3.80 -9.94 -5.32
CA LEU A 32 -3.42 -9.57 -6.68
C LEU A 32 -4.03 -8.24 -7.13
N ASN A 33 -5.23 -7.94 -6.66
CA ASN A 33 -5.90 -6.68 -7.02
C ASN A 33 -5.28 -5.48 -6.33
N ASP A 34 -4.32 -5.68 -5.44
CA ASP A 34 -3.61 -4.60 -4.75
C ASP A 34 -2.29 -4.23 -5.45
N ILE A 35 -1.84 -5.06 -6.40
CA ILE A 35 -0.53 -4.88 -7.02
C ILE A 35 -0.38 -3.52 -7.68
N ASP A 36 -1.39 -3.09 -8.43
CA ASP A 36 -1.31 -1.82 -9.14
C ASP A 36 -1.12 -0.66 -8.15
N MET A 37 -1.87 -0.67 -7.06
CA MET A 37 -1.77 0.33 -6.01
C MET A 37 -0.40 0.30 -5.32
N ILE A 38 0.03 -0.89 -4.92
CA ILE A 38 1.31 -1.08 -4.23
C ILE A 38 2.48 -0.63 -5.10
N LYS A 39 2.39 -0.93 -6.39
CA LYS A 39 3.46 -0.65 -7.33
C LYS A 39 3.58 0.84 -7.65
N ASN A 40 2.44 1.54 -7.70
CA ASN A 40 2.39 2.90 -8.22
C ASN A 40 2.26 3.99 -7.16
N CYS A 41 1.81 3.69 -5.94
CA CYS A 41 1.84 4.66 -4.87
C CYS A 41 3.27 4.94 -4.44
N GLY A 42 3.47 6.07 -3.78
CA GLY A 42 4.80 6.48 -3.36
C GLY A 42 5.54 5.40 -2.60
N ILE A 43 4.86 4.76 -1.64
CA ILE A 43 5.42 3.63 -0.90
C ILE A 43 4.38 2.52 -0.88
N GLY A 44 4.76 1.36 -1.44
CA GLY A 44 3.92 0.18 -1.42
C GLY A 44 4.43 -0.82 -0.39
N VAL A 45 3.54 -1.34 0.44
CA VAL A 45 3.88 -2.27 1.50
C VAL A 45 3.03 -3.53 1.36
N ALA A 46 3.69 -4.67 1.21
CA ALA A 46 3.00 -5.95 1.18
C ALA A 46 2.94 -6.50 2.60
N LEU A 47 1.80 -7.08 2.96
CA LEU A 47 1.66 -7.73 4.25
C LEU A 47 2.44 -9.04 4.24
N SER A 48 2.88 -9.49 5.41
CA SER A 48 3.72 -10.69 5.50
C SER A 48 3.07 -11.93 4.93
N ASN A 49 1.74 -11.99 4.93
CA ASN A 49 0.97 -13.10 4.35
C ASN A 49 0.54 -12.86 2.91
N ALA A 50 1.07 -11.83 2.27
CA ALA A 50 0.72 -11.51 0.90
C ALA A 50 1.22 -12.57 -0.08
N LEU A 51 0.58 -12.62 -1.25
CA LEU A 51 1.04 -13.49 -2.33
C LEU A 51 2.43 -13.07 -2.80
N PRO A 52 3.25 -14.02 -3.29
CA PRO A 52 4.62 -13.69 -3.73
C PRO A 52 4.69 -12.54 -4.74
N LEU A 53 3.77 -12.50 -5.70
CA LEU A 53 3.75 -11.42 -6.69
C LEU A 53 3.52 -10.05 -6.05
N VAL A 54 2.72 -10.01 -5.00
CA VAL A 54 2.46 -8.76 -4.27
C VAL A 54 3.72 -8.31 -3.55
N LYS A 55 4.41 -9.25 -2.91
CA LYS A 55 5.66 -8.95 -2.22
C LYS A 55 6.73 -8.44 -3.17
N GLU A 56 6.81 -9.00 -4.37
CA GLU A 56 7.77 -8.56 -5.38
C GLU A 56 7.50 -7.13 -5.86
N SER A 57 6.24 -6.72 -5.82
CA SER A 57 5.84 -5.39 -6.29
C SER A 57 6.04 -4.30 -5.25
N ALA A 58 6.25 -4.67 -3.99
CA ALA A 58 6.27 -3.73 -2.88
C ALA A 58 7.67 -3.22 -2.57
N ASN A 59 7.72 -2.04 -1.95
CA ASN A 59 8.96 -1.48 -1.44
C ASN A 59 9.35 -2.12 -0.10
N PHE A 60 8.34 -2.48 0.70
CA PHE A 60 8.56 -3.07 2.01
C PHE A 60 7.59 -4.21 2.24
N ILE A 61 7.94 -5.10 3.16
CA ILE A 61 7.10 -6.22 3.58
C ILE A 61 7.00 -6.17 5.10
N THR A 62 5.77 -6.28 5.62
CA THR A 62 5.60 -6.28 7.07
C THR A 62 6.16 -7.56 7.67
N THR A 63 6.52 -7.52 8.95
CA THR A 63 7.11 -8.65 9.64
C THR A 63 6.14 -9.44 10.51
N TYR A 64 4.90 -8.96 10.62
CA TYR A 64 3.88 -9.59 11.47
C TYR A 64 2.81 -10.27 10.62
N ASN A 65 2.28 -11.40 11.12
CA ASN A 65 1.30 -12.19 10.39
C ASN A 65 -0.12 -11.65 10.47
N HIS A 66 -0.43 -10.85 11.48
CA HIS A 66 -1.75 -10.25 11.64
C HIS A 66 -1.79 -8.91 10.93
N GLU A 67 -2.74 -8.74 10.02
CA GLU A 67 -2.83 -7.55 9.19
C GLU A 67 -2.77 -6.24 9.98
N ASN A 68 -3.61 -6.13 11.01
CA ASN A 68 -3.68 -4.89 11.78
C ASN A 68 -2.39 -4.62 12.53
N ASP A 69 -1.84 -5.65 13.13
CA ASP A 69 -0.60 -5.50 13.89
C ASP A 69 0.57 -5.19 12.96
N GLY A 70 0.58 -5.82 11.77
CA GLY A 70 1.63 -5.56 10.79
C GLY A 70 1.63 -4.13 10.29
N VAL A 71 0.46 -3.60 10.00
CA VAL A 71 0.32 -2.22 9.54
C VAL A 71 0.75 -1.24 10.64
N ILE A 72 0.26 -1.44 11.86
CA ILE A 72 0.59 -0.56 12.97
C ILE A 72 2.08 -0.58 13.28
N GLU A 73 2.68 -1.76 13.35
CA GLU A 73 4.09 -1.87 13.66
C GLU A 73 4.98 -1.31 12.56
N PHE A 74 4.59 -1.53 11.30
CA PHE A 74 5.31 -0.93 10.19
C PHE A 74 5.29 0.59 10.28
N LEU A 75 4.13 1.17 10.53
CA LEU A 75 4.00 2.62 10.62
C LEU A 75 4.81 3.21 11.77
N LYS A 76 4.83 2.53 12.91
CA LYS A 76 5.63 2.99 14.04
C LYS A 76 7.12 3.05 13.68
N GLU A 77 7.61 2.01 13.04
CA GLU A 77 9.02 1.94 12.65
C GLU A 77 9.33 2.95 11.55
N TYR A 78 8.48 3.00 10.53
CA TYR A 78 8.70 3.88 9.39
C TYR A 78 8.66 5.35 9.77
N LEU A 79 7.71 5.72 10.62
CA LEU A 79 7.54 7.11 11.06
C LEU A 79 8.38 7.44 12.30
N ASN A 80 9.06 6.46 12.84
CA ASN A 80 9.91 6.61 14.04
C ASN A 80 9.11 7.13 15.23
N ILE A 81 7.94 6.56 15.45
CA ILE A 81 7.08 6.87 16.60
C ILE A 81 6.87 5.63 17.43
N GLU A 82 6.45 5.81 18.68
CA GLU A 82 6.22 4.72 19.62
C GLU A 82 4.76 4.44 19.87
#